data_cd68695d4d71e99b6db17ea476d6cb45
#
_entry.id   cd68695d4d71e99b6db17ea476d6cb45
#
_cell.length_a   1.000
_cell.length_b   1.000
_cell.length_c   1.000
_cell.angle_alpha   90.00
_cell.angle_beta   90.00
_cell.angle_gamma   90.00
#
_symmetry.space_group_name_H-M   'P 1'
#
loop_
_entity.id
_entity.type
_entity.pdbx_description
1 polymer ?
#
loop_
_entity_poly.entity_id
_entity_poly.type
_entity_poly.pdbx_seq_one_letter_code
_entity_poly.pdbx_strand_id
1 'polypeptide(L)'
;MPAADASSTPTTFETEVFTLPLRSEPLSFTTCIASSVVAVTTTGLPIRNSDFEKYQGVKASTLIGYSLDGFEIYGTVPSGTATDECGGTAVSGVYRYYLSNSRAGVLGCFAGIPVVL
;
A
#
# COMPACT_ATOMS: atom_id res chain seq x y z
N MET A 1 -7.12 20.78 5.10
CA MET A 1 -6.55 20.36 5.78
C MET A 1 -6.11 20.49 6.60
N PRO A 2 -6.27 20.37 6.65
CA PRO A 2 -5.89 21.10 7.42
C PRO A 2 -4.69 21.01 7.90
N ALA A 3 -4.24 21.95 7.73
CA ALA A 3 -2.96 22.11 8.08
C ALA A 3 -2.61 21.83 9.46
N ALA A 4 -3.53 21.93 10.26
CA ALA A 4 -3.27 21.56 11.62
C ALA A 4 -2.71 20.17 11.69
N ASP A 5 -3.09 19.41 10.74
CA ASP A 5 -2.62 18.06 10.76
C ASP A 5 -1.19 17.96 10.40
N ALA A 6 -0.66 18.93 9.73
CA ALA A 6 0.73 18.86 9.33
C ALA A 6 1.64 18.84 10.53
N SER A 7 1.25 19.41 11.63
CA SER A 7 2.09 19.39 12.80
C SER A 7 1.95 18.12 13.61
N SER A 8 0.78 17.49 13.55
CA SER A 8 0.56 16.26 14.31
C SER A 8 0.77 15.02 13.45
N THR A 9 0.71 15.19 12.14
CA THR A 9 0.90 14.08 11.22
C THR A 9 1.96 14.52 10.21
N PRO A 10 3.20 14.37 10.57
CA PRO A 10 4.26 14.94 9.73
C PRO A 10 4.42 14.29 8.38
N THR A 11 3.91 13.09 8.20
CA THR A 11 4.11 12.39 6.95
C THR A 11 2.78 12.08 6.30
N THR A 12 2.49 12.73 5.18
CA THR A 12 1.30 12.45 4.39
C THR A 12 1.68 12.46 2.93
N PHE A 13 0.89 11.74 2.13
CA PHE A 13 1.01 11.75 0.70
C PHE A 13 -0.27 12.35 0.13
N GLU A 14 -0.14 13.47 -0.58
CA GLU A 14 -1.28 14.16 -1.14
C GLU A 14 -1.38 13.95 -2.62
N THR A 15 -2.60 13.76 -3.11
CA THR A 15 -2.89 13.72 -4.53
C THR A 15 -3.93 14.78 -4.81
N GLU A 16 -4.29 14.94 -6.08
CA GLU A 16 -5.35 15.84 -6.46
C GLU A 16 -6.70 15.40 -5.91
N VAL A 17 -6.83 14.15 -5.52
CA VAL A 17 -8.09 13.54 -5.16
C VAL A 17 -8.24 13.35 -3.66
N PHE A 18 -7.18 13.00 -2.98
CA PHE A 18 -7.27 12.69 -1.55
C PHE A 18 -5.87 12.68 -0.93
N THR A 19 -5.87 12.65 0.40
CA THR A 19 -4.66 12.63 1.21
C THR A 19 -4.59 11.31 1.95
N LEU A 20 -3.42 10.68 1.92
CA LEU A 20 -3.16 9.43 2.63
C LEU A 20 -2.20 9.68 3.78
N PRO A 21 -2.57 9.32 5.02
CA PRO A 21 -1.58 9.30 6.10
C PRO A 21 -0.68 8.10 5.89
N LEU A 22 0.62 8.32 5.88
CA LEU A 22 1.58 7.24 5.70
C LEU A 22 1.84 6.57 7.04
N ARG A 23 1.93 5.24 7.03
CA ARG A 23 2.09 4.46 8.25
C ARG A 23 3.35 3.61 8.16
N SER A 24 3.90 3.25 9.32
CA SER A 24 5.04 2.35 9.38
C SER A 24 4.69 1.00 10.01
N GLU A 25 3.57 0.91 10.72
CA GLU A 25 3.19 -0.31 11.43
C GLU A 25 1.76 -0.69 11.11
N PRO A 26 1.49 -1.99 10.94
CA PRO A 26 0.12 -2.45 10.71
C PRO A 26 -0.69 -2.40 11.99
N LEU A 27 -2.00 -2.41 11.84
CA LEU A 27 -2.91 -2.54 12.96
C LEU A 27 -2.95 -4.00 13.41
N SER A 28 -3.53 -4.24 14.58
CA SER A 28 -3.67 -5.58 15.10
C SER A 28 -4.73 -6.40 14.38
N PHE A 29 -5.51 -5.79 13.50
CA PHE A 29 -6.53 -6.47 12.70
C PHE A 29 -6.42 -6.00 11.25
N THR A 30 -6.96 -6.81 10.33
CA THR A 30 -6.94 -6.50 8.91
C THR A 30 -8.32 -6.07 8.44
N THR A 31 -8.36 -5.35 7.31
CA THR A 31 -9.61 -4.91 6.69
C THR A 31 -9.72 -5.51 5.31
N CYS A 32 -10.88 -6.08 5.00
CA CYS A 32 -11.12 -6.65 3.69
C CYS A 32 -11.19 -5.56 2.63
N ILE A 33 -10.81 -5.95 1.41
CA ILE A 33 -10.89 -5.04 0.27
C ILE A 33 -12.35 -4.99 -0.19
N ALA A 34 -12.94 -3.78 -0.13
CA ALA A 34 -14.35 -3.60 -0.44
C ALA A 34 -14.58 -2.85 -1.74
N SER A 35 -13.55 -2.33 -2.39
CA SER A 35 -13.69 -1.61 -3.64
C SER A 35 -12.59 -2.03 -4.61
N SER A 36 -12.74 -1.65 -5.89
CA SER A 36 -11.75 -2.05 -6.89
C SER A 36 -10.44 -1.29 -6.74
N VAL A 37 -10.48 -0.04 -6.32
CA VAL A 37 -9.26 0.76 -6.15
C VAL A 37 -8.67 0.47 -4.78
N VAL A 38 -7.39 0.09 -4.75
CA VAL A 38 -6.71 -0.27 -3.50
C VAL A 38 -5.54 0.63 -3.19
N ALA A 39 -5.10 1.44 -4.16
CA ALA A 39 -3.86 2.21 -3.99
C ALA A 39 -3.79 3.34 -4.99
N VAL A 40 -2.76 4.17 -4.85
CA VAL A 40 -2.44 5.20 -5.84
C VAL A 40 -0.95 5.10 -6.16
N THR A 41 -0.60 5.43 -7.39
CA THR A 41 0.80 5.50 -7.78
C THR A 41 1.47 6.70 -7.11
N THR A 42 2.80 6.80 -7.26
CA THR A 42 3.54 7.93 -6.71
C THR A 42 3.12 9.26 -7.36
N THR A 43 2.46 9.20 -8.51
CA THR A 43 1.96 10.40 -9.20
C THR A 43 0.47 10.63 -8.98
N GLY A 44 -0.18 9.78 -8.16
CA GLY A 44 -1.57 9.99 -7.80
C GLY A 44 -2.59 9.27 -8.66
N LEU A 45 -2.17 8.40 -9.56
CA LEU A 45 -3.10 7.63 -10.38
C LEU A 45 -3.62 6.42 -9.60
N PRO A 46 -4.91 6.08 -9.78
CA PRO A 46 -5.47 4.95 -9.03
C PRO A 46 -4.89 3.61 -9.49
N ILE A 47 -4.71 2.70 -8.54
CA ILE A 47 -4.31 1.34 -8.80
C ILE A 47 -5.47 0.45 -8.37
N ARG A 48 -5.97 -0.37 -9.29
CA ARG A 48 -7.01 -1.34 -8.97
C ARG A 48 -6.38 -2.65 -8.54
N ASN A 49 -7.09 -3.41 -7.73
CA ASN A 49 -6.56 -4.69 -7.28
C ASN A 49 -6.35 -5.64 -8.46
N SER A 50 -7.14 -5.50 -9.52
CA SER A 50 -6.99 -6.31 -10.72
C SER A 50 -5.83 -5.89 -11.61
N ASP A 51 -5.14 -4.81 -11.28
CA ASP A 51 -4.03 -4.31 -12.09
C ASP A 51 -2.71 -5.02 -11.81
N PHE A 52 -2.72 -6.10 -11.02
CA PHE A 52 -1.47 -6.74 -10.60
C PHE A 52 -0.59 -7.16 -11.79
N GLU A 53 -1.19 -7.51 -12.91
CA GLU A 53 -0.42 -7.93 -14.07
C GLU A 53 0.40 -6.81 -14.69
N LYS A 54 -0.06 -5.58 -14.51
CA LYS A 54 0.67 -4.43 -15.05
C LYS A 54 1.98 -4.20 -14.32
N TYR A 55 2.09 -4.72 -13.11
CA TYR A 55 3.26 -4.49 -12.26
C TYR A 55 4.09 -5.74 -12.06
N GLN A 56 3.72 -6.84 -12.71
CA GLN A 56 4.54 -8.05 -12.65
C GLN A 56 5.89 -7.77 -13.29
N GLY A 57 6.95 -8.26 -12.65
CA GLY A 57 8.29 -8.02 -13.14
C GLY A 57 8.91 -6.74 -12.62
N VAL A 58 8.15 -5.91 -11.93
CA VAL A 58 8.72 -4.73 -11.28
C VAL A 58 9.58 -5.21 -10.11
N LYS A 59 10.77 -4.64 -9.99
CA LYS A 59 11.72 -5.09 -8.97
C LYS A 59 11.24 -4.77 -7.56
N ALA A 60 11.64 -5.60 -6.61
CA ALA A 60 11.26 -5.44 -5.22
C ALA A 60 11.71 -4.10 -4.62
N SER A 61 12.75 -3.49 -5.16
CA SER A 61 13.24 -2.20 -4.67
C SER A 61 12.52 -1.01 -5.26
N THR A 62 11.60 -1.22 -6.20
CA THR A 62 10.90 -0.12 -6.87
C THR A 62 9.60 0.19 -6.14
N LEU A 63 9.45 1.43 -5.70
CA LEU A 63 8.21 1.89 -5.09
C LEU A 63 7.18 2.12 -6.17
N ILE A 64 6.10 1.34 -6.13
CA ILE A 64 5.01 1.47 -7.09
C ILE A 64 4.06 2.57 -6.68
N GLY A 65 3.73 2.65 -5.40
CA GLY A 65 2.79 3.63 -4.89
C GLY A 65 2.46 3.39 -3.43
N TYR A 66 1.28 3.85 -3.05
CA TYR A 66 0.82 3.79 -1.65
C TYR A 66 -0.57 3.19 -1.61
N SER A 67 -0.78 2.22 -0.72
CA SER A 67 -2.12 1.65 -0.55
C SER A 67 -3.02 2.64 0.16
N LEU A 68 -4.33 2.40 0.11
CA LEU A 68 -5.29 3.32 0.71
C LEU A 68 -5.18 3.35 2.23
N ASP A 69 -4.53 2.36 2.84
CA ASP A 69 -4.30 2.34 4.28
C ASP A 69 -2.96 2.97 4.66
N GLY A 70 -2.24 3.54 3.69
CA GLY A 70 -1.07 4.37 3.98
C GLY A 70 0.27 3.66 3.92
N PHE A 71 0.32 2.37 3.60
CA PHE A 71 1.59 1.67 3.48
C PHE A 71 2.12 1.73 2.06
N GLU A 72 3.44 1.70 1.92
CA GLU A 72 4.08 1.67 0.61
C GLU A 72 3.87 0.32 -0.07
N ILE A 73 3.79 0.35 -1.40
CA ILE A 73 3.70 -0.87 -2.21
C ILE A 73 4.92 -0.92 -3.11
N TYR A 74 5.67 -2.02 -3.01
CA TYR A 74 6.85 -2.25 -3.81
C TYR A 74 6.58 -3.35 -4.84
N GLY A 75 7.56 -3.62 -5.69
CA GLY A 75 7.42 -4.62 -6.74
C GLY A 75 7.36 -6.04 -6.23
N THR A 76 7.78 -6.99 -7.08
CA THR A 76 7.66 -8.41 -6.78
C THR A 76 8.42 -8.79 -5.52
N VAL A 77 7.77 -9.56 -4.65
CA VAL A 77 8.36 -9.97 -3.38
C VAL A 77 9.71 -10.66 -3.61
N PRO A 78 10.74 -10.31 -2.84
CA PRO A 78 12.05 -10.96 -3.00
C PRO A 78 11.97 -12.45 -2.68
N SER A 79 12.78 -13.24 -3.37
CA SER A 79 12.86 -14.66 -3.13
C SER A 79 13.23 -14.92 -1.66
N GLY A 80 12.51 -15.82 -1.03
CA GLY A 80 12.78 -16.17 0.36
C GLY A 80 12.13 -15.26 1.39
N THR A 81 11.42 -14.23 0.96
CA THR A 81 10.74 -13.34 1.89
C THR A 81 9.32 -13.82 2.13
N ALA A 82 8.97 -13.99 3.41
CA ALA A 82 7.62 -14.38 3.80
C ALA A 82 6.77 -13.12 3.96
N THR A 83 5.55 -13.15 3.45
CA THR A 83 4.60 -12.07 3.61
C THR A 83 3.37 -12.59 4.34
N ASP A 84 2.63 -11.67 4.96
CA ASP A 84 1.38 -12.03 5.63
C ASP A 84 0.24 -12.18 4.62
N GLU A 85 -0.97 -12.37 5.15
CA GLU A 85 -2.13 -12.61 4.29
C GLU A 85 -2.47 -11.43 3.40
N CYS A 86 -2.07 -10.23 3.76
CA CYS A 86 -2.32 -9.03 2.98
C CYS A 86 -1.25 -8.82 1.91
N GLY A 87 -0.12 -9.50 2.03
CA GLY A 87 0.99 -9.37 1.09
C GLY A 87 2.08 -8.47 1.59
N GLY A 88 2.13 -8.21 2.89
CA GLY A 88 3.09 -7.30 3.47
C GLY A 88 4.05 -7.94 4.43
N THR A 89 5.10 -7.21 4.74
CA THR A 89 6.07 -7.61 5.73
C THR A 89 6.84 -6.38 6.19
N ALA A 90 7.47 -6.47 7.37
CA ALA A 90 8.29 -5.36 7.86
C ALA A 90 9.70 -5.48 7.31
N VAL A 91 10.23 -4.37 6.82
CA VAL A 91 11.59 -4.28 6.35
C VAL A 91 12.25 -3.16 7.13
N SER A 92 13.28 -3.48 7.89
CA SER A 92 13.95 -2.50 8.75
C SER A 92 12.97 -1.77 9.68
N GLY A 93 11.98 -2.51 10.17
CA GLY A 93 11.00 -1.95 11.09
C GLY A 93 9.84 -1.21 10.45
N VAL A 94 9.77 -1.16 9.13
CA VAL A 94 8.71 -0.45 8.41
C VAL A 94 7.91 -1.46 7.59
N TYR A 95 6.60 -1.50 7.82
CA TYR A 95 5.72 -2.41 7.10
C TYR A 95 5.50 -1.90 5.68
N ARG A 96 5.51 -2.82 4.72
CA ARG A 96 5.26 -2.51 3.31
C ARG A 96 4.60 -3.70 2.63
N TYR A 97 3.96 -3.44 1.50
CA TYR A 97 3.39 -4.49 0.67
C TYR A 97 4.32 -4.81 -0.49
N TYR A 98 4.29 -6.08 -0.89
CA TYR A 98 4.97 -6.55 -2.11
C TYR A 98 3.96 -7.27 -2.99
N LEU A 99 4.19 -7.24 -4.30
CA LEU A 99 3.40 -8.03 -5.23
C LEU A 99 3.79 -9.49 -5.08
N SER A 100 2.78 -10.36 -5.07
CA SER A 100 3.00 -11.79 -4.90
C SER A 100 2.79 -12.51 -6.22
N ASN A 101 3.60 -13.54 -6.47
CA ASN A 101 3.42 -14.39 -7.66
C ASN A 101 2.30 -15.40 -7.46
N SER A 102 1.85 -15.59 -6.23
CA SER A 102 0.86 -16.61 -5.91
C SER A 102 -0.53 -16.04 -5.66
N ARG A 103 -0.68 -14.71 -5.75
CA ARG A 103 -1.95 -14.06 -5.48
C ARG A 103 -2.37 -13.26 -6.70
N ALA A 104 -3.66 -13.32 -7.03
CA ALA A 104 -4.20 -12.68 -8.22
C ALA A 104 -4.62 -11.23 -7.99
N GLY A 105 -4.04 -10.52 -7.03
CA GLY A 105 -4.37 -9.14 -6.76
C GLY A 105 -3.16 -8.39 -6.27
N VAL A 106 -3.23 -7.06 -6.32
CA VAL A 106 -2.16 -6.22 -5.82
C VAL A 106 -2.01 -6.41 -4.31
N LEU A 107 -3.15 -6.48 -3.60
CA LEU A 107 -3.18 -6.71 -2.16
C LEU A 107 -4.14 -7.85 -1.87
N GLY A 108 -3.90 -8.54 -0.75
CA GLY A 108 -4.85 -9.53 -0.25
C GLY A 108 -5.86 -8.92 0.72
N CYS A 109 -5.44 -7.89 1.45
CA CYS A 109 -6.28 -7.17 2.40
C CYS A 109 -5.53 -5.91 2.81
N PHE A 110 -6.15 -5.11 3.69
CA PHE A 110 -5.48 -3.94 4.24
C PHE A 110 -5.02 -4.24 5.65
N ALA A 111 -3.76 -3.98 5.95
CA ALA A 111 -3.20 -4.14 7.28
C ALA A 111 -3.50 -2.92 8.16
N GLY A 112 -4.01 -1.86 7.59
CA GLY A 112 -4.45 -0.67 8.30
C GLY A 112 -5.85 -0.29 7.86
N ILE A 113 -6.33 0.87 8.31
CA ILE A 113 -7.66 1.35 7.94
C ILE A 113 -7.53 2.14 6.65
N PRO A 114 -8.17 1.70 5.57
CA PRO A 114 -8.07 2.41 4.29
C PRO A 114 -8.95 3.66 4.29
N VAL A 115 -8.51 4.67 3.52
CA VAL A 115 -9.37 5.82 3.29
C VAL A 115 -10.48 5.41 2.32
N VAL A 116 -11.59 6.11 2.42
CA VAL A 116 -12.74 5.88 1.55
C VAL A 116 -12.70 6.91 0.44
N LEU A 117 -12.73 6.43 -0.79
CA LEU A 117 -12.70 7.31 -1.95
C LEU A 117 -14.10 7.76 -2.36
#